data_cf03780e12cd1613514f2bd0155c4b70
#
_entry.id   cf03780e12cd1613514f2bd0155c4b70
#
_cell.length_a   1.000
_cell.length_b   1.000
_cell.length_c   1.000
_cell.angle_alpha   90.00
_cell.angle_beta   90.00
_cell.angle_gamma   90.00
#
_symmetry.space_group_name_H-M   'P 1'
#
loop_
_entity.id
_entity.type
_entity.pdbx_description
1 polymer ?
#
loop_
_entity_poly.entity_id
_entity_poly.type
_entity_poly.pdbx_seq_one_letter_code
_entity_poly.pdbx_strand_id
1 'polypeptide(L)'
;MLRAEIIAIGSELLTAHRTDTNSLWLTDRLNSVGIEVQLKTVVGDDEAILEESVRDALGRSDVIISTGGLGPTEDDITRKVFARVTGRQLTLD
;
A
#
# COMPACT_ATOMS: atom_id res chain seq x y z
N MET A 1 -12.07 -12.24 -12.10
CA MET A 1 -10.95 -11.28 -12.22
C MET A 1 -10.45 -10.93 -10.83
N LEU A 2 -9.15 -10.96 -10.63
CA LEU A 2 -8.57 -10.56 -9.36
C LEU A 2 -8.70 -9.07 -9.16
N ARG A 3 -8.98 -8.66 -7.93
CA ARG A 3 -9.08 -7.26 -7.54
C ARG A 3 -7.90 -6.88 -6.67
N ALA A 4 -7.31 -5.75 -6.97
CA ALA A 4 -6.15 -5.24 -6.24
C ALA A 4 -6.45 -3.90 -5.58
N GLU A 5 -5.76 -3.63 -4.50
CA GLU A 5 -5.71 -2.30 -3.89
C GLU A 5 -4.26 -1.88 -3.77
N ILE A 6 -4.03 -0.60 -3.99
CA ILE A 6 -2.71 -0.01 -3.84
C ILE A 6 -2.73 0.92 -2.63
N ILE A 7 -1.80 0.74 -1.73
CA ILE A 7 -1.63 1.62 -0.57
C ILE A 7 -0.30 2.34 -0.73
N ALA A 8 -0.37 3.64 -1.02
CA ALA A 8 0.80 4.49 -1.18
C ALA A 8 1.13 5.13 0.18
N ILE A 9 2.36 4.94 0.64
CA ILE A 9 2.79 5.35 1.97
C ILE A 9 3.80 6.47 1.86
N GLY A 10 3.53 7.58 2.53
CA GLY A 10 4.44 8.73 2.53
C GLY A 10 3.69 10.01 2.81
N SER A 11 4.13 10.75 3.84
CA SER A 11 3.47 12.01 4.20
C SER A 11 3.57 13.04 3.07
N GLU A 12 4.62 12.98 2.25
CA GLU A 12 4.79 13.89 1.11
C GLU A 12 3.70 13.70 0.05
N LEU A 13 3.12 12.52 -0.03
CA LEU A 13 2.05 12.25 -0.99
C LEU A 13 0.72 12.91 -0.61
N LEU A 14 0.60 13.36 0.62
CA LEU A 14 -0.58 14.07 1.09
C LEU A 14 -0.51 15.57 0.80
N THR A 15 0.61 16.05 0.29
CA THR A 15 0.77 17.46 -0.04
C THR A 15 0.25 17.74 -1.45
N ALA A 16 -0.16 18.99 -1.70
CA ALA A 16 -0.68 19.40 -2.98
C ALA A 16 0.35 19.43 -4.10
N HIS A 17 1.64 19.32 -3.74
CA HIS A 17 2.74 19.47 -4.70
C HIS A 17 3.36 18.14 -5.14
N ARG A 18 2.85 17.03 -4.64
CA ARG A 18 3.37 15.71 -5.00
C ARG A 18 2.31 14.87 -5.71
N THR A 19 2.74 14.17 -6.75
CA THR A 19 1.90 13.27 -7.51
C THR A 19 2.40 11.83 -7.32
N ASP A 20 1.47 10.91 -7.08
CA ASP A 20 1.80 9.50 -6.91
C ASP A 20 1.90 8.82 -8.28
N THR A 21 3.03 9.00 -8.94
CA THR A 21 3.26 8.42 -10.26
C THR A 21 3.47 6.90 -10.20
N ASN A 22 3.97 6.39 -9.08
CA ASN A 22 4.16 4.95 -8.90
C ASN A 22 2.84 4.19 -8.93
N SER A 23 1.82 4.73 -8.26
CA SER A 23 0.50 4.10 -8.27
C SER A 23 -0.13 4.11 -9.66
N LEU A 24 0.07 5.16 -10.42
CA LEU A 24 -0.41 5.23 -11.80
C LEU A 24 0.25 4.17 -12.67
N TRP A 25 1.56 4.05 -12.57
CA TRP A 25 2.31 3.05 -13.32
C TRP A 25 1.89 1.63 -12.94
N LEU A 26 1.75 1.36 -11.64
CA LEU A 26 1.31 0.04 -11.16
C LEU A 26 -0.09 -0.30 -11.63
N THR A 27 -1.01 0.67 -11.60
CA THR A 27 -2.38 0.47 -12.07
C THR A 27 -2.38 0.03 -13.53
N ASP A 28 -1.61 0.71 -14.36
CA ASP A 28 -1.52 0.40 -15.77
C ASP A 28 -0.96 -1.00 -16.00
N ARG A 29 0.11 -1.36 -15.27
CA ARG A 29 0.74 -2.68 -15.39
C ARG A 29 -0.19 -3.80 -14.92
N LEU A 30 -0.87 -3.59 -13.80
CA LEU A 30 -1.80 -4.60 -13.28
C LEU A 30 -2.99 -4.81 -14.23
N ASN A 31 -3.53 -3.72 -14.76
CA ASN A 31 -4.62 -3.82 -15.74
C ASN A 31 -4.20 -4.58 -16.99
N SER A 32 -2.94 -4.41 -17.41
CA SER A 32 -2.44 -5.08 -18.61
C SER A 32 -2.36 -6.60 -18.45
N VAL A 33 -2.30 -7.11 -17.23
CA VAL A 33 -2.28 -8.56 -16.96
C VAL A 33 -3.61 -9.07 -16.40
N GLY A 34 -4.66 -8.28 -16.50
CA GLY A 34 -6.00 -8.71 -16.12
C GLY A 34 -6.35 -8.56 -14.65
N ILE A 35 -5.58 -7.77 -13.91
CA ILE A 35 -5.88 -7.48 -12.50
C ILE A 35 -6.50 -6.09 -12.40
N GLU A 36 -7.70 -6.01 -11.82
CA GLU A 36 -8.41 -4.75 -11.66
C GLU A 36 -7.97 -4.05 -10.38
N VAL A 37 -7.51 -2.81 -10.50
CA VAL A 37 -7.24 -1.97 -9.33
C VAL A 37 -8.53 -1.27 -8.95
N GLN A 38 -9.14 -1.68 -7.84
CA GLN A 38 -10.41 -1.13 -7.42
C GLN A 38 -10.30 0.06 -6.49
N LEU A 39 -9.15 0.22 -5.83
CA LEU A 39 -8.99 1.29 -4.85
C LEU A 39 -7.52 1.64 -4.69
N LYS A 40 -7.25 2.92 -4.55
CA LYS A 40 -5.93 3.43 -4.18
C LYS A 40 -6.08 4.30 -2.94
N THR A 41 -5.26 4.04 -1.94
CA THR A 41 -5.27 4.79 -0.69
C THR A 41 -3.91 5.42 -0.48
N VAL A 42 -3.88 6.69 -0.11
CA VAL A 42 -2.65 7.37 0.26
C VAL A 42 -2.65 7.55 1.77
N VAL A 43 -1.60 7.07 2.40
CA VAL A 43 -1.46 7.11 3.86
C VAL A 43 -0.16 7.81 4.21
N GLY A 44 -0.20 8.70 5.19
CA GLY A 44 1.01 9.30 5.74
C GLY A 44 1.76 8.28 6.60
N ASP A 45 2.67 8.76 7.43
CA ASP A 45 3.48 7.92 8.30
C ASP A 45 2.80 7.60 9.64
N ASP A 46 1.48 7.52 9.64
CA ASP A 46 0.68 7.19 10.82
C ASP A 46 0.43 5.68 10.88
N GLU A 47 0.98 5.03 11.88
CA GLU A 47 0.88 3.58 12.04
C GLU A 47 -0.56 3.08 12.19
N ALA A 48 -1.37 3.80 12.97
CA ALA A 48 -2.76 3.39 13.22
C ALA A 48 -3.61 3.49 11.95
N ILE A 49 -3.43 4.54 11.18
CA ILE A 49 -4.16 4.72 9.92
C ILE A 49 -3.71 3.67 8.91
N LEU A 50 -2.42 3.39 8.84
CA LEU A 50 -1.91 2.36 7.94
C LEU A 50 -2.46 0.99 8.30
N GLU A 51 -2.49 0.64 9.59
CA GLU A 51 -3.04 -0.64 10.03
C GLU A 51 -4.51 -0.77 9.65
N GLU A 52 -5.30 0.26 9.87
CA GLU A 52 -6.71 0.26 9.49
C GLU A 52 -6.89 0.06 7.98
N SER A 53 -6.09 0.77 7.18
CA SER A 53 -6.14 0.66 5.73
C SER A 53 -5.80 -0.75 5.24
N VAL A 54 -4.79 -1.38 5.84
CA VAL A 54 -4.39 -2.74 5.47
C VAL A 54 -5.45 -3.74 5.88
N ARG A 55 -6.02 -3.62 7.08
CA ARG A 55 -7.09 -4.52 7.54
C ARG A 55 -8.31 -4.45 6.64
N ASP A 56 -8.72 -3.24 6.27
CA ASP A 56 -9.86 -3.05 5.38
C ASP A 56 -9.59 -3.67 4.01
N ALA A 57 -8.39 -3.46 3.47
CA ALA A 57 -8.01 -4.01 2.18
C ALA A 57 -8.00 -5.54 2.19
N LEU A 58 -7.51 -6.15 3.25
CA LEU A 58 -7.48 -7.61 3.38
C LEU A 58 -8.88 -8.21 3.40
N GLY A 59 -9.87 -7.45 3.87
CA GLY A 59 -11.26 -7.91 3.93
C GLY A 59 -12.00 -7.85 2.60
N ARG A 60 -11.44 -7.20 1.59
CA ARG A 60 -12.17 -6.97 0.33
C ARG A 60 -11.39 -7.18 -0.96
N SER A 61 -10.06 -7.27 -0.89
CA SER A 61 -9.24 -7.38 -2.10
C SER A 61 -8.43 -8.67 -2.10
N ASP A 62 -8.17 -9.17 -3.30
CA ASP A 62 -7.36 -10.39 -3.48
C ASP A 62 -5.88 -10.11 -3.41
N VAL A 63 -5.47 -8.92 -3.85
CA VAL A 63 -4.06 -8.51 -3.92
C VAL A 63 -3.91 -7.13 -3.32
N ILE A 64 -2.92 -6.96 -2.45
CA ILE A 64 -2.61 -5.66 -1.86
C ILE A 64 -1.16 -5.33 -2.17
N ILE A 65 -0.93 -4.15 -2.73
CA ILE A 65 0.40 -3.68 -3.08
C ILE A 65 0.67 -2.39 -2.32
N SER A 66 1.73 -2.36 -1.54
CA SER A 66 2.15 -1.13 -0.88
C SER A 66 3.33 -0.52 -1.64
N THR A 67 3.33 0.80 -1.74
CA THR A 67 4.42 1.56 -2.36
C THR A 67 4.85 2.66 -1.41
N GLY A 68 6.11 3.06 -1.50
CA GLY A 68 6.65 4.12 -0.65
C GLY A 68 7.08 3.61 0.71
N GLY A 69 7.20 4.51 1.67
CA GLY A 69 7.63 4.15 3.01
C GLY A 69 9.06 3.66 3.06
N LEU A 70 9.93 4.24 2.23
CA LEU A 70 11.31 3.77 2.09
C LEU A 70 12.30 4.44 3.03
N GLY A 71 11.86 5.44 3.81
CA GLY A 71 12.69 6.02 4.85
C GLY A 71 12.89 5.03 5.99
N PRO A 72 14.00 5.14 6.77
CA PRO A 72 14.29 4.16 7.81
C PRO A 72 13.15 3.96 8.81
N THR A 73 12.51 5.04 9.26
CA THR A 73 11.40 4.97 10.21
C THR A 73 10.13 4.47 9.56
N GLU A 74 9.83 4.97 8.37
CA GLU A 74 8.62 4.60 7.64
C GLU A 74 8.62 3.14 7.20
N ASP A 75 9.79 2.63 6.78
CA ASP A 75 9.95 1.23 6.41
C ASP A 75 9.68 0.31 7.60
N ASP A 76 10.19 0.68 8.79
CA ASP A 76 9.95 -0.10 10.00
C ASP A 76 8.46 -0.14 10.36
N ILE A 77 7.76 0.98 10.26
CA ILE A 77 6.33 1.05 10.54
C ILE A 77 5.56 0.17 9.55
N THR A 78 5.89 0.25 8.28
CA THR A 78 5.24 -0.54 7.24
C THR A 78 5.38 -2.03 7.51
N ARG A 79 6.58 -2.48 7.82
CA ARG A 79 6.84 -3.89 8.11
C ARG A 79 6.09 -4.37 9.33
N LYS A 80 6.11 -3.61 10.41
CA LYS A 80 5.39 -3.95 11.64
C LYS A 80 3.91 -4.12 11.40
N VAL A 81 3.32 -3.18 10.66
CA VAL A 81 1.89 -3.20 10.39
C VAL A 81 1.51 -4.41 9.56
N PHE A 82 2.23 -4.66 8.46
CA PHE A 82 1.91 -5.80 7.61
C PHE A 82 2.12 -7.12 8.33
N ALA A 83 3.18 -7.25 9.12
CA ALA A 83 3.41 -8.46 9.90
C ALA A 83 2.30 -8.69 10.93
N ARG A 84 1.87 -7.62 11.62
CA ARG A 84 0.82 -7.70 12.64
C ARG A 84 -0.52 -8.09 12.04
N VAL A 85 -0.88 -7.44 10.94
CA VAL A 85 -2.20 -7.63 10.32
C VAL A 85 -2.31 -8.99 9.64
N THR A 86 -1.25 -9.44 8.99
CA THR A 86 -1.27 -10.72 8.29
C THR A 86 -0.96 -11.90 9.23
N GLY A 87 -0.42 -11.63 10.40
CA GLY A 87 0.02 -12.69 11.30
C GLY A 87 1.23 -13.46 10.80
N ARG A 88 1.98 -12.88 9.87
CA ARG A 88 3.12 -13.53 9.24
C ARG A 88 4.39 -12.75 9.48
N GLN A 89 5.50 -13.48 9.53
CA GLN A 89 6.81 -12.86 9.61
C GLN A 89 7.20 -12.40 8.19
N LEU A 90 7.63 -11.14 8.11
CA LEU A 90 8.11 -10.59 6.85
C LEU A 90 9.57 -10.98 6.63
N THR A 91 9.86 -11.47 5.43
CA THR A 91 11.25 -11.70 5.02
C THR A 91 11.61 -10.71 3.92
N LEU A 92 12.84 -10.24 3.97
CA LEU A 92 13.38 -9.36 2.95
C LEU A 92 14.01 -10.20 1.84
N ASP A 93 13.58 -9.92 0.65
CA ASP A 93 14.23 -10.49 -0.52
C ASP A 93 15.30 -9.54 -1.05
#